data_2bdb50a7a48d8074f4af49d1cb717c97
#
_entry.id   2bdb50a7a48d8074f4af49d1cb717c97
#
_cell.length_a   1.000
_cell.length_b   1.000
_cell.length_c   1.000
_cell.angle_alpha   90.00
_cell.angle_beta   90.00
_cell.angle_gamma   90.00
#
_symmetry.space_group_name_H-M   'P 1'
#
loop_
_entity.id
_entity.type
_entity.pdbx_description
1 polymer ?
#
loop_
_entity_poly.entity_id
_entity_poly.type
_entity_poly.pdbx_seq_one_letter_code
_entity_poly.pdbx_strand_id
1 'polypeptide(L)'
;QTLRIKTAGGLTKLSLSPRIKKSDGYQTRREKKKISTAAQKYVNAKAQHDQLEFLLAANVRPGDWFVTLTYDDQHLPDCWDRADKNMQWFFRKLRESRRPAKTIYFYNIERAHWSDDPGCCHRWHHHAVIPQEVAPEAIQQLWGRGHVDMHPIILDRDHTYGSLATYLLKESSEFPGKRGWRSSKGLAKPEVDCMVVDDDYVIPEGEAVMVLDNPGPQLTVYGKFQVLKFQALDGYDGGVLSSKHARRRRSPRRRAAAHGAD
;
A
#
# COMPACT_ATOMS: atom_id res chain seq x y z
N GLN A 1 -26.79 6.77 -0.16
CA GLN A 1 -25.32 6.82 -0.28
C GLN A 1 -24.68 5.46 0.08
N THR A 2 -23.41 5.30 -0.21
CA THR A 2 -22.64 4.12 0.18
C THR A 2 -21.50 4.57 1.08
N LEU A 3 -21.45 4.05 2.30
CA LEU A 3 -20.31 4.17 3.20
C LEU A 3 -19.40 2.94 3.01
N ARG A 4 -18.16 3.20 2.67
CA ARG A 4 -17.10 2.19 2.59
C ARG A 4 -16.14 2.41 3.74
N ILE A 5 -15.89 1.36 4.49
CA ILE A 5 -14.97 1.31 5.63
C ILE A 5 -13.80 0.42 5.23
N LYS A 6 -12.59 0.90 5.42
CA LYS A 6 -11.37 0.13 5.17
C LYS A 6 -10.49 0.21 6.41
N THR A 7 -10.11 -0.95 6.96
CA THR A 7 -9.30 -1.04 8.19
C THR A 7 -8.09 -1.94 8.02
N ALA A 8 -7.00 -1.58 8.67
CA ALA A 8 -5.81 -2.42 8.79
C ALA A 8 -4.99 -1.98 10.02
N GLY A 9 -4.78 -2.86 10.97
CA GLY A 9 -4.24 -2.45 12.27
C GLY A 9 -5.13 -1.38 12.88
N GLY A 10 -4.56 -0.30 13.41
CA GLY A 10 -5.31 0.85 13.89
C GLY A 10 -5.74 1.86 12.81
N LEU A 11 -5.27 1.69 11.57
CA LEU A 11 -5.56 2.63 10.48
C LEU A 11 -6.93 2.37 9.89
N THR A 12 -7.77 3.40 9.83
CA THR A 12 -9.14 3.32 9.28
C THR A 12 -9.38 4.44 8.26
N LYS A 13 -10.08 4.11 7.18
CA LYS A 13 -10.58 5.06 6.20
C LYS A 13 -12.05 4.84 5.93
N LEU A 14 -12.84 5.85 6.21
CA LEU A 14 -14.26 5.93 5.86
C LEU A 14 -14.40 6.74 4.56
N SER A 15 -15.19 6.25 3.64
CA SER A 15 -15.45 6.94 2.38
C SER A 15 -16.95 6.88 2.07
N LEU A 16 -17.58 8.05 2.09
CA LEU A 16 -18.98 8.23 1.76
C LEU A 16 -19.08 8.66 0.30
N SER A 17 -19.91 8.02 -0.49
CA SER A 17 -20.10 8.33 -1.90
C SER A 17 -21.54 8.13 -2.35
N PRO A 18 -22.00 8.89 -3.37
CA PRO A 18 -23.33 8.68 -3.97
C PRO A 18 -23.45 7.28 -4.57
N ARG A 19 -24.66 6.75 -4.58
CA ARG A 19 -24.96 5.53 -5.32
C ARG A 19 -25.20 5.88 -6.79
N ILE A 20 -24.17 5.73 -7.59
CA ILE A 20 -24.28 5.92 -9.05
C ILE A 20 -24.88 4.64 -9.63
N LYS A 21 -26.05 4.75 -10.27
CA LYS A 21 -26.57 3.65 -11.10
C LYS A 21 -25.59 3.45 -12.25
N LYS A 22 -25.15 2.21 -12.47
CA LYS A 22 -24.32 1.89 -13.64
C LYS A 22 -25.16 2.24 -14.88
N SER A 23 -24.69 3.19 -15.68
CA SER A 23 -25.25 3.40 -17.01
C SER A 23 -24.86 2.21 -17.90
N ASP A 24 -25.73 1.80 -18.81
CA ASP A 24 -25.55 0.65 -19.70
C ASP A 24 -24.43 0.78 -20.75
N GLY A 25 -23.63 1.85 -20.69
CA GLY A 25 -22.47 2.13 -21.53
C GLY A 25 -21.14 1.81 -20.88
N TYR A 26 -20.89 0.55 -20.50
CA TYR A 26 -19.61 0.15 -19.90
C TYR A 26 -18.53 0.06 -20.97
N GLN A 27 -17.70 1.10 -21.11
CA GLN A 27 -16.50 1.02 -21.93
C GLN A 27 -15.50 0.03 -21.29
N THR A 28 -15.04 -0.95 -22.05
CA THR A 28 -14.06 -1.93 -21.59
C THR A 28 -12.71 -1.27 -21.28
N ARG A 29 -11.93 -1.87 -20.40
CA ARG A 29 -10.61 -1.34 -19.99
C ARG A 29 -9.63 -1.17 -21.17
N ARG A 30 -9.86 -1.88 -22.30
CA ARG A 30 -9.07 -1.81 -23.55
C ARG A 30 -9.30 -0.51 -24.33
N GLU A 31 -10.47 0.10 -24.21
CA GLU A 31 -10.84 1.33 -24.94
C GLU A 31 -10.34 2.60 -24.26
N LYS A 32 -9.91 2.53 -22.98
CA LYS A 32 -9.41 3.68 -22.21
C LYS A 32 -7.90 3.90 -22.41
N LYS A 33 -7.44 4.10 -23.64
CA LYS A 33 -6.06 4.56 -23.95
C LYS A 33 -5.89 6.08 -23.76
N LYS A 34 -6.64 6.74 -22.90
CA LYS A 34 -6.44 8.18 -22.66
C LYS A 34 -5.25 8.40 -21.73
N ILE A 35 -4.36 9.30 -22.14
CA ILE A 35 -3.28 9.83 -21.30
C ILE A 35 -3.93 10.45 -20.07
N SER A 36 -3.48 10.00 -18.88
CA SER A 36 -4.02 10.54 -17.62
C SER A 36 -3.69 12.03 -17.49
N THR A 37 -4.69 12.84 -17.20
CA THR A 37 -4.51 14.26 -16.88
C THR A 37 -3.68 14.42 -15.61
N ALA A 38 -3.14 15.61 -15.34
CA ALA A 38 -2.42 15.91 -14.10
C ALA A 38 -3.27 15.60 -12.86
N ALA A 39 -4.55 15.99 -12.86
CA ALA A 39 -5.49 15.67 -11.80
C ALA A 39 -5.69 14.15 -11.62
N GLN A 40 -5.80 13.39 -12.71
CA GLN A 40 -5.91 11.94 -12.65
C GLN A 40 -4.62 11.28 -12.12
N LYS A 41 -3.43 11.79 -12.50
CA LYS A 41 -2.15 11.34 -11.96
C LYS A 41 -2.06 11.54 -10.46
N TYR A 42 -2.48 12.71 -9.96
CA TYR A 42 -2.53 13.01 -8.53
C TYR A 42 -3.45 12.06 -7.76
N VAL A 43 -4.68 11.84 -8.26
CA VAL A 43 -5.64 10.91 -7.66
C VAL A 43 -5.09 9.48 -7.64
N ASN A 44 -4.45 9.05 -8.74
CA ASN A 44 -3.83 7.73 -8.82
C ASN A 44 -2.66 7.57 -7.83
N ALA A 45 -1.82 8.60 -7.69
CA ALA A 45 -0.71 8.60 -6.73
C ALA A 45 -1.22 8.50 -5.28
N LYS A 46 -2.23 9.30 -4.91
CA LYS A 46 -2.87 9.23 -3.59
C LYS A 46 -3.49 7.84 -3.34
N ALA A 47 -4.13 7.25 -4.35
CA ALA A 47 -4.71 5.91 -4.24
C ALA A 47 -3.63 4.82 -4.08
N GLN A 48 -2.49 4.94 -4.76
CA GLN A 48 -1.35 4.03 -4.60
C GLN A 48 -0.73 4.16 -3.22
N HIS A 49 -0.55 5.37 -2.72
CA HIS A 49 -0.06 5.62 -1.37
C HIS A 49 -0.98 5.00 -0.31
N ASP A 50 -2.27 5.30 -0.36
CA ASP A 50 -3.26 4.70 0.54
C ASP A 50 -3.26 3.16 0.47
N GLN A 51 -3.11 2.60 -0.74
CA GLN A 51 -3.06 1.15 -0.90
C GLN A 51 -1.84 0.55 -0.21
N LEU A 52 -0.66 1.14 -0.41
CA LEU A 52 0.59 0.65 0.18
C LEU A 52 0.57 0.81 1.70
N GLU A 53 0.18 1.97 2.21
CA GLU A 53 0.10 2.25 3.64
C GLU A 53 -0.81 1.26 4.38
N PHE A 54 -2.00 0.96 3.85
CA PHE A 54 -2.89 -0.04 4.42
C PHE A 54 -2.33 -1.47 4.35
N LEU A 55 -1.55 -1.80 3.31
CA LEU A 55 -0.88 -3.09 3.23
C LEU A 55 0.28 -3.19 4.23
N LEU A 56 1.02 -2.11 4.43
CA LEU A 56 2.05 -2.04 5.46
C LEU A 56 1.41 -2.20 6.85
N ALA A 57 0.36 -1.45 7.16
CA ALA A 57 -0.36 -1.54 8.43
C ALA A 57 -0.93 -2.94 8.73
N ALA A 58 -1.28 -3.71 7.69
CA ALA A 58 -1.79 -5.08 7.84
C ALA A 58 -0.68 -6.14 8.00
N ASN A 59 0.59 -5.84 7.66
CA ASN A 59 1.63 -6.87 7.51
C ASN A 59 2.95 -6.55 8.17
N VAL A 60 3.24 -5.30 8.50
CA VAL A 60 4.51 -4.82 9.06
C VAL A 60 4.30 -4.46 10.53
N ARG A 61 5.31 -4.73 11.34
CA ARG A 61 5.33 -4.38 12.76
C ARG A 61 6.45 -3.37 13.04
N PRO A 62 6.26 -2.48 14.01
CA PRO A 62 7.39 -1.72 14.55
C PRO A 62 8.51 -2.68 14.95
N GLY A 63 9.75 -2.34 14.59
CA GLY A 63 10.92 -3.20 14.80
C GLY A 63 11.28 -4.08 13.60
N ASP A 64 10.41 -4.27 12.61
CA ASP A 64 10.80 -4.89 11.34
C ASP A 64 11.91 -4.07 10.68
N TRP A 65 12.73 -4.69 9.83
CA TRP A 65 13.86 -4.03 9.21
C TRP A 65 13.46 -3.21 7.99
N PHE A 66 13.83 -1.95 7.98
CA PHE A 66 13.98 -1.16 6.76
C PHE A 66 15.41 -1.32 6.26
N VAL A 67 15.57 -1.89 5.08
CA VAL A 67 16.85 -2.29 4.54
C VAL A 67 17.16 -1.53 3.26
N THR A 68 18.35 -0.93 3.17
CA THR A 68 18.89 -0.37 1.94
C THR A 68 19.98 -1.29 1.40
N LEU A 69 19.78 -1.79 0.18
CA LEU A 69 20.69 -2.70 -0.52
C LEU A 69 21.35 -1.94 -1.68
N THR A 70 22.65 -1.76 -1.62
CA THR A 70 23.46 -1.12 -2.67
C THR A 70 24.33 -2.14 -3.38
N TYR A 71 24.86 -1.78 -4.53
CA TYR A 71 25.77 -2.61 -5.32
C TYR A 71 27.21 -2.10 -5.20
N ASP A 72 28.18 -3.01 -5.17
CA ASP A 72 29.55 -2.69 -5.51
C ASP A 72 29.74 -2.57 -7.03
N ASP A 73 30.92 -2.17 -7.48
CA ASP A 73 31.18 -1.92 -8.91
C ASP A 73 31.13 -3.19 -9.76
N GLN A 74 31.44 -4.35 -9.15
CA GLN A 74 31.44 -5.64 -9.87
C GLN A 74 30.05 -6.20 -10.11
N HIS A 75 29.09 -5.80 -9.29
CA HIS A 75 27.71 -6.31 -9.33
C HIS A 75 26.69 -5.28 -9.82
N LEU A 76 27.13 -4.07 -10.19
CA LEU A 76 26.23 -2.99 -10.60
C LEU A 76 25.41 -3.40 -11.83
N PRO A 77 24.07 -3.43 -11.75
CA PRO A 77 23.23 -3.80 -12.89
C PRO A 77 23.23 -2.69 -13.94
N ASP A 78 23.21 -3.09 -15.20
CA ASP A 78 23.15 -2.22 -16.37
C ASP A 78 21.76 -1.63 -16.62
N CYS A 79 20.71 -2.32 -16.16
CA CYS A 79 19.33 -1.92 -16.39
C CYS A 79 18.38 -2.32 -15.24
N TRP A 80 17.19 -1.71 -15.28
CA TRP A 80 16.14 -1.97 -14.28
C TRP A 80 15.74 -3.46 -14.20
N ASP A 81 15.62 -4.14 -15.34
CA ASP A 81 15.23 -5.55 -15.36
C ASP A 81 16.27 -6.46 -14.71
N ARG A 82 17.54 -6.11 -14.79
CA ARG A 82 18.62 -6.83 -14.10
C ARG A 82 18.56 -6.57 -12.60
N ALA A 83 18.37 -5.31 -12.20
CA ALA A 83 18.18 -4.94 -10.79
C ALA A 83 16.99 -5.69 -10.17
N ASP A 84 15.87 -5.77 -10.88
CA ASP A 84 14.67 -6.49 -10.43
C ASP A 84 14.91 -8.01 -10.31
N LYS A 85 15.61 -8.63 -11.26
CA LYS A 85 15.99 -10.05 -11.18
C LYS A 85 16.87 -10.35 -9.96
N ASN A 86 17.79 -9.43 -9.61
CA ASN A 86 18.61 -9.56 -8.42
C ASN A 86 17.76 -9.57 -7.14
N MET A 87 16.77 -8.67 -7.04
CA MET A 87 15.85 -8.64 -5.90
C MET A 87 14.95 -9.87 -5.83
N GLN A 88 14.45 -10.34 -6.97
CA GLN A 88 13.67 -11.58 -7.02
C GLN A 88 14.50 -12.78 -6.55
N TRP A 89 15.77 -12.86 -6.96
CA TRP A 89 16.69 -13.89 -6.53
C TRP A 89 16.95 -13.81 -5.02
N PHE A 90 17.27 -12.61 -4.51
CA PHE A 90 17.49 -12.36 -3.08
C PHE A 90 16.30 -12.83 -2.24
N PHE A 91 15.09 -12.38 -2.56
CA PHE A 91 13.89 -12.78 -1.81
C PHE A 91 13.51 -14.24 -2.00
N ARG A 92 13.87 -14.87 -3.12
CA ARG A 92 13.73 -16.32 -3.28
C ARG A 92 14.61 -17.05 -2.28
N LYS A 93 15.90 -16.68 -2.20
CA LYS A 93 16.85 -17.28 -1.26
C LYS A 93 16.45 -17.04 0.20
N LEU A 94 16.03 -15.83 0.53
CA LEU A 94 15.53 -15.51 1.86
C LEU A 94 14.33 -16.38 2.26
N ARG A 95 13.38 -16.59 1.35
CA ARG A 95 12.24 -17.49 1.62
C ARG A 95 12.66 -18.96 1.75
N GLU A 96 13.60 -19.40 0.93
CA GLU A 96 14.13 -20.78 1.00
C GLU A 96 14.80 -21.04 2.34
N SER A 97 15.62 -20.11 2.85
CA SER A 97 16.33 -20.24 4.12
C SER A 97 15.42 -20.23 5.35
N ARG A 98 14.20 -19.69 5.21
CA ARG A 98 13.25 -19.57 6.33
C ARG A 98 12.14 -20.59 6.35
N ARG A 99 12.12 -21.54 5.43
CA ARG A 99 11.06 -22.56 5.40
C ARG A 99 11.03 -23.37 6.70
N PRO A 100 9.81 -23.69 7.20
CA PRO A 100 8.47 -23.46 6.63
C PRO A 100 7.89 -22.07 6.93
N ALA A 101 8.59 -21.20 7.66
CA ALA A 101 8.08 -19.89 8.04
C ALA A 101 7.80 -19.00 6.81
N LYS A 102 6.67 -18.31 6.85
CA LYS A 102 6.30 -17.36 5.79
C LYS A 102 7.09 -16.07 5.94
N THR A 103 7.71 -15.61 4.87
CA THR A 103 8.44 -14.34 4.83
C THR A 103 7.62 -13.29 4.12
N ILE A 104 7.17 -12.29 4.85
CA ILE A 104 6.52 -11.10 4.31
C ILE A 104 7.60 -10.08 3.97
N TYR A 105 7.49 -9.43 2.82
CA TYR A 105 8.40 -8.36 2.42
C TYR A 105 7.73 -7.40 1.44
N PHE A 106 8.26 -6.17 1.41
CA PHE A 106 8.01 -5.14 0.41
C PHE A 106 9.35 -4.63 -0.10
N TYR A 107 9.41 -4.19 -1.35
CA TYR A 107 10.61 -3.53 -1.88
C TYR A 107 10.28 -2.60 -3.05
N ASN A 108 11.16 -1.62 -3.27
CA ASN A 108 11.22 -0.82 -4.48
C ASN A 108 12.61 -0.90 -5.12
N ILE A 109 12.75 -0.29 -6.28
CA ILE A 109 13.99 -0.19 -7.06
C ILE A 109 14.18 1.28 -7.37
N GLU A 110 15.30 1.83 -6.96
CA GLU A 110 15.65 3.23 -7.17
C GLU A 110 16.94 3.35 -7.95
N ARG A 111 17.11 4.50 -8.60
CA ARG A 111 18.32 4.89 -9.28
C ARG A 111 18.80 6.21 -8.69
N ALA A 112 19.82 6.18 -7.84
CA ALA A 112 20.31 7.38 -7.19
C ALA A 112 20.94 8.34 -8.20
N HIS A 113 20.49 9.60 -8.13
CA HIS A 113 21.14 10.72 -8.79
C HIS A 113 22.05 11.40 -7.75
N TRP A 114 23.37 11.21 -7.89
CA TRP A 114 24.32 11.76 -6.92
C TRP A 114 24.71 13.21 -7.22
N SER A 115 24.45 13.70 -8.43
CA SER A 115 24.62 15.10 -8.83
C SER A 115 23.82 15.40 -10.09
N ASP A 116 23.60 16.69 -10.36
CA ASP A 116 23.04 17.19 -11.64
C ASP A 116 24.01 17.02 -12.82
N ASP A 117 25.19 16.47 -12.59
CA ASP A 117 26.18 16.20 -13.64
C ASP A 117 25.74 14.99 -14.50
N PRO A 118 25.52 15.17 -15.80
CA PRO A 118 25.15 14.10 -16.72
C PRO A 118 26.17 12.94 -16.79
N GLY A 119 27.42 13.18 -16.39
CA GLY A 119 28.50 12.18 -16.32
C GLY A 119 28.51 11.37 -15.03
N CYS A 120 27.68 11.73 -14.03
CA CYS A 120 27.65 11.02 -12.76
C CYS A 120 27.02 9.64 -12.89
N CYS A 121 27.72 8.63 -12.34
CA CYS A 121 27.23 7.26 -12.33
C CYS A 121 25.97 7.13 -11.51
N HIS A 122 24.83 6.90 -12.16
CA HIS A 122 23.60 6.56 -11.49
C HIS A 122 23.70 5.13 -10.93
N ARG A 123 23.72 4.99 -9.61
CA ARG A 123 23.80 3.68 -8.96
C ARG A 123 22.40 3.17 -8.59
N TRP A 124 22.12 1.96 -9.01
CA TRP A 124 20.95 1.24 -8.56
C TRP A 124 21.05 0.90 -7.08
N HIS A 125 19.94 1.06 -6.37
CA HIS A 125 19.79 0.57 -5.01
C HIS A 125 18.35 0.16 -4.77
N HIS A 126 18.13 -0.53 -3.67
CA HIS A 126 16.81 -1.03 -3.31
C HIS A 126 16.51 -0.69 -1.87
N HIS A 127 15.25 -0.35 -1.61
CA HIS A 127 14.74 -0.31 -0.25
C HIS A 127 13.78 -1.47 -0.05
N ALA A 128 13.90 -2.14 1.08
CA ALA A 128 13.08 -3.29 1.40
C ALA A 128 12.62 -3.26 2.85
N VAL A 129 11.44 -3.84 3.08
CA VAL A 129 10.92 -4.15 4.41
C VAL A 129 11.04 -5.64 4.61
N ILE A 130 11.70 -6.06 5.67
CA ILE A 130 11.99 -7.46 6.01
C ILE A 130 11.63 -7.69 7.49
N PRO A 131 11.01 -8.84 7.85
CA PRO A 131 10.64 -9.12 9.24
C PRO A 131 11.86 -9.12 10.19
N GLN A 132 11.67 -8.60 11.40
CA GLN A 132 12.71 -8.51 12.44
C GLN A 132 13.30 -9.86 12.86
N GLU A 133 12.57 -10.96 12.61
CA GLU A 133 13.06 -12.32 12.89
C GLU A 133 14.14 -12.79 11.90
N VAL A 134 14.45 -12.02 10.86
CA VAL A 134 15.59 -12.28 9.97
C VAL A 134 16.84 -11.66 10.58
N ALA A 135 17.83 -12.48 10.88
CA ALA A 135 19.08 -11.97 11.41
C ALA A 135 19.80 -11.06 10.40
N PRO A 136 20.34 -9.91 10.85
CA PRO A 136 21.07 -8.97 9.99
C PRO A 136 22.18 -9.63 9.17
N GLU A 137 22.92 -10.55 9.78
CA GLU A 137 24.03 -11.27 9.14
C GLU A 137 23.52 -12.13 7.96
N ALA A 138 22.35 -12.73 8.10
CA ALA A 138 21.73 -13.51 7.03
C ALA A 138 21.34 -12.62 5.84
N ILE A 139 20.83 -11.40 6.09
CA ILE A 139 20.51 -10.43 5.05
C ILE A 139 21.78 -10.03 4.30
N GLN A 140 22.84 -9.67 5.04
CA GLN A 140 24.15 -9.29 4.49
C GLN A 140 24.74 -10.40 3.63
N GLN A 141 24.76 -11.61 4.16
CA GLN A 141 25.31 -12.79 3.48
C GLN A 141 24.53 -13.14 2.21
N LEU A 142 23.19 -13.10 2.28
CA LEU A 142 22.34 -13.40 1.13
C LEU A 142 22.41 -12.32 0.06
N TRP A 143 22.60 -11.05 0.44
CA TRP A 143 22.75 -10.00 -0.56
C TRP A 143 24.04 -10.18 -1.35
N GLY A 144 25.19 -10.20 -0.71
CA GLY A 144 26.50 -10.53 -1.29
C GLY A 144 26.87 -9.76 -2.56
N ARG A 145 26.29 -8.56 -2.80
CA ARG A 145 26.48 -7.75 -4.02
C ARG A 145 26.93 -6.33 -3.73
N GLY A 146 27.22 -6.03 -2.45
CA GLY A 146 27.60 -4.71 -2.00
C GLY A 146 27.18 -4.47 -0.55
N HIS A 147 26.91 -3.21 -0.22
CA HIS A 147 26.62 -2.80 1.15
C HIS A 147 25.14 -2.98 1.51
N VAL A 148 24.89 -3.32 2.76
CA VAL A 148 23.56 -3.42 3.36
C VAL A 148 23.51 -2.49 4.57
N ASP A 149 22.58 -1.55 4.54
CA ASP A 149 22.25 -0.68 5.65
C ASP A 149 20.87 -1.04 6.20
N MET A 150 20.69 -1.07 7.51
CA MET A 150 19.47 -1.55 8.15
C MET A 150 19.11 -0.72 9.36
N HIS A 151 17.82 -0.35 9.42
CA HIS A 151 17.25 0.36 10.55
C HIS A 151 15.93 -0.32 10.97
N PRO A 152 15.64 -0.37 12.29
CA PRO A 152 14.33 -0.81 12.73
C PRO A 152 13.25 0.19 12.27
N ILE A 153 12.15 -0.33 11.75
CA ILE A 153 11.00 0.47 11.38
C ILE A 153 10.34 1.01 12.65
N ILE A 154 10.15 2.33 12.68
CA ILE A 154 9.36 3.03 13.68
C ILE A 154 8.14 3.66 12.98
N LEU A 155 7.05 3.79 13.70
CA LEU A 155 5.89 4.54 13.21
C LEU A 155 6.23 6.03 13.11
N ASP A 156 5.59 6.72 12.17
CA ASP A 156 5.70 8.17 12.05
C ASP A 156 4.99 8.89 13.22
N ARG A 157 4.99 10.23 13.20
CA ARG A 157 4.37 11.05 14.25
C ARG A 157 2.87 10.80 14.39
N ASP A 158 2.24 10.36 13.33
CA ASP A 158 0.81 10.06 13.26
C ASP A 158 0.52 8.59 13.63
N HIS A 159 1.52 7.88 14.17
CA HIS A 159 1.46 6.45 14.51
C HIS A 159 1.07 5.56 13.31
N THR A 160 1.48 5.94 12.10
CA THR A 160 1.19 5.22 10.86
C THR A 160 2.46 4.81 10.10
N TYR A 161 2.25 4.13 8.97
CA TYR A 161 3.31 3.84 7.98
C TYR A 161 3.28 4.81 6.79
N GLY A 162 2.65 5.98 6.92
CA GLY A 162 2.49 6.95 5.84
C GLY A 162 3.82 7.44 5.27
N SER A 163 4.77 7.76 6.15
CA SER A 163 6.13 8.17 5.77
C SER A 163 6.88 7.05 5.04
N LEU A 164 6.77 5.80 5.50
CA LEU A 164 7.37 4.63 4.86
C LEU A 164 6.74 4.37 3.48
N ALA A 165 5.42 4.49 3.36
CA ALA A 165 4.72 4.36 2.08
C ALA A 165 5.16 5.43 1.08
N THR A 166 5.30 6.70 1.54
CA THR A 166 5.82 7.81 0.73
C THR A 166 7.22 7.50 0.23
N TYR A 167 8.09 7.02 1.11
CA TYR A 167 9.46 6.69 0.76
C TYR A 167 9.54 5.58 -0.29
N LEU A 168 8.82 4.49 -0.10
CA LEU A 168 8.78 3.37 -1.05
C LEU A 168 8.16 3.73 -2.41
N LEU A 169 7.44 4.86 -2.51
CA LEU A 169 6.83 5.34 -3.75
C LEU A 169 7.59 6.50 -4.41
N LYS A 170 8.62 7.04 -3.76
CA LYS A 170 9.31 8.29 -4.14
C LYS A 170 9.68 8.34 -5.63
N GLU A 171 10.26 7.29 -6.18
CA GLU A 171 10.73 7.25 -7.56
C GLU A 171 9.86 6.38 -8.49
N SER A 172 8.64 6.07 -8.06
CA SER A 172 7.73 5.20 -8.83
C SER A 172 7.37 5.74 -10.21
N SER A 173 7.55 7.04 -10.45
CA SER A 173 7.27 7.72 -11.73
C SER A 173 8.44 7.68 -12.72
N GLU A 174 9.66 7.38 -12.28
CA GLU A 174 10.86 7.39 -13.15
C GLU A 174 10.88 6.26 -14.19
N PHE A 175 10.18 5.17 -13.89
CA PHE A 175 10.15 4.00 -14.76
C PHE A 175 8.74 3.75 -15.31
N PRO A 176 8.33 4.44 -16.39
CA PRO A 176 7.02 4.27 -16.99
C PRO A 176 6.71 2.81 -17.33
N GLY A 177 5.53 2.34 -16.92
CA GLY A 177 5.10 0.96 -17.15
C GLY A 177 5.65 -0.08 -16.15
N LYS A 178 6.58 0.30 -15.28
CA LYS A 178 7.05 -0.55 -14.17
C LYS A 178 6.22 -0.28 -12.91
N ARG A 179 6.17 -1.27 -12.01
CA ARG A 179 5.52 -1.08 -10.71
C ARG A 179 6.46 -0.34 -9.78
N GLY A 180 5.96 0.70 -9.11
CA GLY A 180 6.74 1.50 -8.16
C GLY A 180 7.21 0.70 -6.95
N TRP A 181 6.46 -0.33 -6.54
CA TRP A 181 6.83 -1.23 -5.45
C TRP A 181 6.36 -2.67 -5.73
N ARG A 182 6.95 -3.63 -5.04
CA ARG A 182 6.63 -5.05 -5.11
C ARG A 182 6.55 -5.66 -3.71
N SER A 183 5.93 -6.82 -3.59
CA SER A 183 5.77 -7.52 -2.32
C SER A 183 5.74 -9.04 -2.47
N SER A 184 5.86 -9.72 -1.35
CA SER A 184 5.59 -11.14 -1.25
C SER A 184 4.14 -11.47 -1.63
N LYS A 185 3.90 -12.71 -2.01
CA LYS A 185 2.53 -13.24 -2.17
C LYS A 185 1.90 -13.54 -0.81
N GLY A 186 0.56 -13.49 -0.77
CA GLY A 186 -0.20 -13.89 0.40
C GLY A 186 -0.11 -12.91 1.57
N LEU A 187 0.01 -11.61 1.29
CA LEU A 187 -0.16 -10.55 2.27
C LEU A 187 -1.56 -10.61 2.89
N ALA A 188 -1.65 -10.28 4.18
CA ALA A 188 -2.91 -9.93 4.80
C ALA A 188 -3.49 -8.70 4.06
N LYS A 189 -4.78 -8.74 3.77
CA LYS A 189 -5.46 -7.63 3.11
C LYS A 189 -6.19 -6.79 4.14
N PRO A 190 -6.26 -5.47 3.94
CA PRO A 190 -7.14 -4.64 4.74
C PRO A 190 -8.57 -5.18 4.69
N GLU A 191 -9.26 -5.12 5.82
CA GLU A 191 -10.68 -5.41 5.88
C GLU A 191 -11.46 -4.30 5.18
N VAL A 192 -12.49 -4.69 4.44
CA VAL A 192 -13.35 -3.73 3.74
C VAL A 192 -14.80 -4.10 3.98
N ASP A 193 -15.53 -3.19 4.60
CA ASP A 193 -16.98 -3.27 4.75
C ASP A 193 -17.67 -2.16 3.93
N CYS A 194 -18.89 -2.43 3.47
CA CYS A 194 -19.69 -1.50 2.69
C CYS A 194 -21.12 -1.51 3.20
N MET A 195 -21.62 -0.33 3.53
CA MET A 195 -22.99 -0.13 4.03
C MET A 195 -23.74 0.82 3.12
N VAL A 196 -25.06 0.65 3.05
CA VAL A 196 -25.95 1.64 2.50
C VAL A 196 -26.41 2.53 3.64
N VAL A 197 -26.26 3.84 3.48
CA VAL A 197 -26.65 4.85 4.46
C VAL A 197 -27.61 5.85 3.80
N ASP A 198 -28.35 6.57 4.61
CA ASP A 198 -29.28 7.58 4.17
C ASP A 198 -28.54 8.79 3.55
N ASP A 199 -29.24 9.61 2.78
CA ASP A 199 -28.60 10.70 2.03
C ASP A 199 -28.14 11.87 2.91
N ASP A 200 -28.70 11.99 4.11
CA ASP A 200 -28.32 12.94 5.15
C ASP A 200 -27.23 12.42 6.09
N TYR A 201 -26.78 11.16 5.93
CA TYR A 201 -25.74 10.57 6.75
C TYR A 201 -24.46 11.40 6.72
N VAL A 202 -23.92 11.68 7.90
CA VAL A 202 -22.62 12.32 8.09
C VAL A 202 -21.73 11.36 8.87
N ILE A 203 -20.47 11.23 8.45
CA ILE A 203 -19.48 10.45 9.19
C ILE A 203 -19.29 11.12 10.56
N PRO A 204 -19.62 10.45 11.69
CA PRO A 204 -19.39 11.02 13.01
C PRO A 204 -17.89 11.09 13.30
N GLU A 205 -17.48 12.11 14.03
CA GLU A 205 -16.10 12.25 14.53
C GLU A 205 -16.00 11.51 15.87
N GLY A 206 -14.91 10.74 16.03
CA GLY A 206 -14.61 10.03 17.27
C GLY A 206 -13.53 10.75 18.08
N GLU A 207 -13.62 10.70 19.42
CA GLU A 207 -12.68 11.37 20.32
C GLU A 207 -11.36 10.61 20.51
N ALA A 208 -11.38 9.29 20.41
CA ALA A 208 -10.21 8.43 20.64
C ALA A 208 -9.47 8.09 19.32
N VAL A 209 -9.32 9.06 18.41
CA VAL A 209 -8.69 8.86 17.11
C VAL A 209 -7.80 10.05 16.76
N MET A 210 -6.69 9.74 16.09
CA MET A 210 -5.87 10.77 15.44
C MET A 210 -6.35 10.93 13.99
N VAL A 211 -6.95 12.08 13.68
CA VAL A 211 -7.46 12.40 12.34
C VAL A 211 -6.28 12.72 11.42
N LEU A 212 -6.16 11.96 10.32
CA LEU A 212 -5.09 12.09 9.33
C LEU A 212 -5.53 12.86 8.08
N ASP A 213 -6.79 12.69 7.66
CA ASP A 213 -7.35 13.35 6.48
C ASP A 213 -8.86 13.48 6.65
N ASN A 214 -9.34 14.71 6.71
CA ASN A 214 -10.77 15.04 6.78
C ASN A 214 -11.03 16.35 6.02
N PRO A 215 -11.10 16.32 4.67
CA PRO A 215 -11.38 17.52 3.88
C PRO A 215 -12.82 18.03 4.05
N GLY A 216 -13.62 17.38 4.88
CA GLY A 216 -15.03 17.66 5.05
C GLY A 216 -15.90 17.16 3.88
N PRO A 217 -17.22 17.32 3.99
CA PRO A 217 -18.16 16.95 2.94
C PRO A 217 -17.96 17.81 1.69
N GLN A 218 -17.82 17.17 0.53
CA GLN A 218 -17.73 17.83 -0.77
C GLN A 218 -18.98 17.55 -1.60
N LEU A 219 -19.67 18.60 -2.02
CA LEU A 219 -20.83 18.49 -2.89
C LEU A 219 -20.39 18.57 -4.35
N THR A 220 -20.76 17.59 -5.15
CA THR A 220 -20.49 17.53 -6.59
C THR A 220 -21.78 17.35 -7.38
N VAL A 221 -21.70 17.44 -8.70
CA VAL A 221 -22.84 17.14 -9.60
C VAL A 221 -23.36 15.70 -9.47
N TYR A 222 -22.55 14.80 -8.90
CA TYR A 222 -22.93 13.40 -8.65
C TYR A 222 -23.45 13.17 -7.23
N GLY A 223 -23.44 14.19 -6.37
CA GLY A 223 -23.87 14.13 -4.98
C GLY A 223 -22.74 14.41 -3.98
N LYS A 224 -23.00 14.08 -2.72
CA LYS A 224 -22.09 14.32 -1.58
C LYS A 224 -21.02 13.25 -1.49
N PHE A 225 -19.75 13.67 -1.38
CA PHE A 225 -18.60 12.84 -1.06
C PHE A 225 -18.00 13.31 0.26
N GLN A 226 -17.57 12.37 1.08
CA GLN A 226 -16.81 12.66 2.30
C GLN A 226 -15.80 11.55 2.53
N VAL A 227 -14.61 11.94 2.97
CA VAL A 227 -13.55 11.00 3.36
C VAL A 227 -13.09 11.38 4.75
N LEU A 228 -12.95 10.39 5.62
CA LEU A 228 -12.29 10.51 6.91
C LEU A 228 -11.26 9.39 7.02
N LYS A 229 -10.00 9.74 7.23
CA LYS A 229 -8.91 8.81 7.51
C LYS A 229 -8.35 9.11 8.89
N PHE A 230 -8.20 8.09 9.72
CA PHE A 230 -7.71 8.24 11.07
C PHE A 230 -6.93 7.01 11.53
N GLN A 231 -6.07 7.23 12.53
CA GLN A 231 -5.41 6.19 13.31
C GLN A 231 -6.15 6.05 14.64
N ALA A 232 -6.62 4.84 14.95
CA ALA A 232 -7.18 4.54 16.26
C ALA A 232 -6.08 4.61 17.32
N LEU A 233 -6.37 5.27 18.42
CA LEU A 233 -5.52 5.32 19.61
C LEU A 233 -5.92 4.19 20.58
N ASP A 234 -5.05 3.91 21.53
CA ASP A 234 -5.33 2.92 22.57
C ASP A 234 -6.63 3.28 23.31
N GLY A 235 -7.52 2.29 23.44
CA GLY A 235 -8.84 2.48 24.06
C GLY A 235 -9.97 2.84 23.11
N TYR A 236 -9.71 2.93 21.79
CA TYR A 236 -10.77 3.16 20.80
C TYR A 236 -11.73 1.95 20.69
N ASP A 237 -13.00 2.17 20.95
CA ASP A 237 -14.06 1.15 21.01
C ASP A 237 -14.82 0.94 19.68
N GLY A 238 -14.41 1.64 18.61
CA GLY A 238 -15.09 1.58 17.31
C GLY A 238 -16.32 2.49 17.20
N GLY A 239 -16.50 3.46 18.07
CA GLY A 239 -17.68 4.34 18.12
C GLY A 239 -18.06 5.03 16.81
N VAL A 240 -17.08 5.37 15.97
CA VAL A 240 -17.33 5.92 14.62
C VAL A 240 -18.07 4.92 13.71
N LEU A 241 -17.95 3.62 13.99
CA LEU A 241 -18.51 2.54 13.17
C LEU A 241 -19.89 2.09 13.63
N SER A 242 -20.33 2.48 14.83
CA SER A 242 -21.57 2.01 15.48
C SER A 242 -22.80 2.88 15.21
N SER A 243 -22.90 3.52 14.04
CA SER A 243 -24.03 4.38 13.72
C SER A 243 -25.33 3.59 13.59
N LYS A 244 -26.38 4.02 14.33
CA LYS A 244 -27.74 3.45 14.27
C LYS A 244 -28.40 3.55 12.89
N HIS A 245 -27.86 4.36 11.96
CA HIS A 245 -28.38 4.62 10.62
C HIS A 245 -27.72 3.78 9.53
N ALA A 246 -26.73 2.94 9.87
CA ALA A 246 -26.03 2.10 8.92
C ALA A 246 -26.72 0.73 8.75
N ARG A 247 -27.16 0.41 7.53
CA ARG A 247 -27.67 -0.92 7.17
C ARG A 247 -26.59 -1.73 6.46
N ARG A 248 -26.10 -2.77 7.13
CA ARG A 248 -25.06 -3.65 6.58
C ARG A 248 -25.57 -4.41 5.35
N ARG A 249 -24.94 -4.24 4.20
CA ARG A 249 -25.20 -5.09 3.02
C ARG A 249 -24.54 -6.45 3.28
N ARG A 250 -25.34 -7.52 3.36
CA ARG A 250 -24.79 -8.86 3.23
C ARG A 250 -24.19 -8.98 1.82
N SER A 251 -22.88 -9.17 1.71
CA SER A 251 -22.26 -9.56 0.45
C SER A 251 -22.88 -10.92 0.03
N PRO A 252 -23.30 -11.10 -1.23
CA PRO A 252 -23.72 -12.42 -1.68
C PRO A 252 -22.51 -13.35 -1.55
N ARG A 253 -22.62 -14.36 -0.66
CA ARG A 253 -21.67 -15.47 -0.61
C ARG A 253 -21.57 -16.02 -2.04
N ARG A 254 -20.39 -15.97 -2.64
CA ARG A 254 -20.10 -16.78 -3.83
C ARG A 254 -20.44 -18.23 -3.47
N ARG A 255 -21.53 -18.74 -4.00
CA ARG A 255 -21.79 -20.19 -4.00
C ARG A 255 -20.59 -20.82 -4.72
N ALA A 256 -19.80 -21.59 -4.00
CA ALA A 256 -18.87 -22.52 -4.60
C ALA A 256 -19.73 -23.43 -5.49
N ALA A 257 -19.51 -23.39 -6.79
CA ALA A 257 -20.05 -24.37 -7.71
C ALA A 257 -19.39 -25.70 -7.32
N ALA A 258 -20.17 -26.58 -6.68
CA ALA A 258 -19.82 -27.95 -6.54
C ALA A 258 -19.92 -28.54 -7.98
N HIS A 259 -18.79 -28.80 -8.62
CA HIS A 259 -18.72 -29.71 -9.73
C HIS A 259 -18.90 -31.09 -9.12
N GLY A 260 -20.13 -31.64 -9.32
CA GLY A 260 -20.38 -33.04 -9.18
C GLY A 260 -19.57 -33.79 -10.23
N ALA A 261 -18.86 -34.78 -9.77
CA ALA A 261 -18.37 -35.87 -10.59
C ALA A 261 -19.55 -36.76 -10.97
N ASP A 262 -19.64 -37.06 -12.24
CA ASP A 262 -20.10 -38.34 -12.80
C ASP A 262 -19.16 -38.70 -13.96
#